data_d71ff2d728ce4a400444f0745fafa664
#
_entry.id   d71ff2d728ce4a400444f0745fafa664
#
_cell.length_a   1.000
_cell.length_b   1.000
_cell.length_c   1.000
_cell.angle_alpha   90.00
_cell.angle_beta   90.00
_cell.angle_gamma   90.00
#
_symmetry.space_group_name_H-M   'P 1'
#
loop_
_entity.id
_entity.type
_entity.pdbx_description
1 polymer ?
#
loop_
_entity_poly.entity_id
_entity_poly.type
_entity_poly.pdbx_seq_one_letter_code
_entity_poly.pdbx_strand_id
1 'polypeptide(L)'
;MNVILTHHAGVERIDRIANCLALFGMNEFILEIKESSRLFRLTDTGILFVFDETGSVLITGYMATPEKVASMYKRAGYAQVPRNTWSVITRNSRTYRMKF
;
A
#
# COMPACT_ATOMS: atom_id res chain seq x y z
N MET A 1 -10.06 10.83 10.22
CA MET A 1 -10.62 10.91 8.86
C MET A 1 -11.55 9.73 8.61
N ASN A 2 -12.74 10.01 8.12
CA ASN A 2 -13.68 8.94 7.79
C ASN A 2 -13.43 8.50 6.35
N VAL A 3 -13.22 7.21 6.17
CA VAL A 3 -13.00 6.61 4.85
C VAL A 3 -14.16 5.67 4.55
N ILE A 4 -14.74 5.81 3.36
CA ILE A 4 -15.81 4.94 2.90
C ILE A 4 -15.18 3.75 2.20
N LEU A 5 -15.62 2.54 2.55
CA LEU A 5 -15.14 1.32 1.90
C LEU A 5 -16.05 0.97 0.72
N THR A 6 -15.45 0.58 -0.40
CA THR A 6 -16.22 -0.01 -1.49
C THR A 6 -16.67 -1.41 -1.06
N HIS A 7 -17.64 -1.98 -1.77
CA HIS A 7 -18.06 -3.37 -1.54
C HIS A 7 -16.85 -4.31 -1.60
N HIS A 8 -15.99 -4.13 -2.60
CA HIS A 8 -14.78 -4.94 -2.78
C HIS A 8 -13.85 -4.86 -1.56
N ALA A 9 -13.55 -3.64 -1.08
CA ALA A 9 -12.66 -3.47 0.07
C ALA A 9 -13.30 -3.90 1.39
N GLY A 10 -14.59 -3.60 1.58
CA GLY A 10 -15.27 -3.86 2.84
C GLY A 10 -15.77 -5.30 3.01
N VAL A 11 -15.95 -6.05 1.93
CA VAL A 11 -16.48 -7.41 1.97
C VAL A 11 -15.48 -8.43 1.46
N GLU A 12 -14.86 -8.17 0.30
CA GLU A 12 -13.97 -9.14 -0.35
C GLU A 12 -12.52 -9.05 0.11
N ARG A 13 -12.06 -7.86 0.53
CA ARG A 13 -10.64 -7.62 0.82
C ARG A 13 -10.34 -7.21 2.25
N ILE A 14 -11.36 -7.12 3.11
CA ILE A 14 -11.17 -6.64 4.48
C ILE A 14 -10.20 -7.54 5.26
N ASP A 15 -10.30 -8.85 5.11
CA ASP A 15 -9.43 -9.78 5.82
C ASP A 15 -7.97 -9.61 5.41
N ARG A 16 -7.72 -9.41 4.12
CA ARG A 16 -6.38 -9.19 3.59
C ARG A 16 -5.77 -7.90 4.16
N ILE A 17 -6.56 -6.83 4.16
CA ILE A 17 -6.12 -5.54 4.69
C ILE A 17 -5.84 -5.68 6.20
N ALA A 18 -6.77 -6.30 6.94
CA ALA A 18 -6.64 -6.49 8.38
C ALA A 18 -5.41 -7.34 8.71
N ASN A 19 -5.16 -8.41 7.95
CA ASN A 19 -3.99 -9.26 8.14
C ASN A 19 -2.69 -8.50 7.93
N CYS A 20 -2.62 -7.69 6.89
CA CYS A 20 -1.43 -6.86 6.64
C CYS A 20 -1.18 -5.89 7.79
N LEU A 21 -2.22 -5.21 8.26
CA LEU A 21 -2.10 -4.27 9.37
C LEU A 21 -1.72 -4.96 10.68
N ALA A 22 -2.28 -6.14 10.94
CA ALA A 22 -1.97 -6.91 12.14
C ALA A 22 -0.53 -7.41 12.15
N LEU A 23 0.01 -7.81 10.99
CA LEU A 23 1.36 -8.32 10.88
C LEU A 23 2.43 -7.23 10.89
N PHE A 24 2.18 -6.13 10.22
CA PHE A 24 3.23 -5.14 9.94
C PHE A 24 2.91 -3.76 10.51
N GLY A 25 1.65 -3.48 10.82
CA GLY A 25 1.24 -2.16 11.25
C GLY A 25 1.46 -1.10 10.18
N MET A 26 1.29 0.15 10.55
CA MET A 26 1.68 1.30 9.75
C MET A 26 1.82 2.51 10.68
N ASN A 27 2.81 3.36 10.39
CA ASN A 27 2.97 4.63 11.11
C ASN A 27 2.50 5.79 10.22
N GLU A 28 2.82 5.72 8.93
CA GLU A 28 2.53 6.81 8.01
C GLU A 28 2.44 6.32 6.57
N PHE A 29 1.84 7.14 5.73
CA PHE A 29 1.94 6.99 4.28
C PHE A 29 3.20 7.71 3.84
N ILE A 30 4.09 6.99 3.16
CA ILE A 30 5.40 7.52 2.73
C ILE A 30 5.43 7.94 1.27
N LEU A 31 4.45 7.53 0.49
CA LEU A 31 4.39 7.85 -0.93
C LEU A 31 2.94 7.92 -1.38
N GLU A 32 2.63 8.92 -2.18
CA GLU A 32 1.31 9.12 -2.73
C GLU A 32 1.43 9.41 -4.22
N ILE A 33 0.67 8.67 -5.03
CA ILE A 33 0.63 8.85 -6.47
C ILE A 33 -0.81 8.95 -6.92
N LYS A 34 -1.13 9.98 -7.68
CA LYS A 34 -2.46 10.13 -8.30
C LYS A 34 -2.33 9.77 -9.77
N GLU A 35 -3.07 8.75 -10.20
CA GLU A 35 -2.97 8.20 -11.54
C GLU A 35 -4.27 7.51 -11.92
N SER A 36 -4.76 7.74 -13.15
CA SER A 36 -5.97 7.11 -13.68
C SER A 36 -7.19 7.30 -12.78
N SER A 37 -7.38 8.51 -12.28
CA SER A 37 -8.48 8.87 -11.36
C SER A 37 -8.47 8.08 -10.06
N ARG A 38 -7.31 7.61 -9.64
CA ARG A 38 -7.12 6.88 -8.39
C ARG A 38 -5.97 7.46 -7.60
N LEU A 39 -6.05 7.28 -6.29
CA LEU A 39 -5.02 7.73 -5.37
C LEU A 39 -4.38 6.52 -4.72
N PHE A 40 -3.10 6.32 -5.01
CA PHE A 40 -2.31 5.21 -4.47
C PHE A 40 -1.48 5.73 -3.30
N ARG A 41 -1.65 5.13 -2.12
CA ARG A 41 -0.89 5.51 -0.93
C ARG A 41 -0.17 4.30 -0.39
N LEU A 42 1.15 4.42 -0.28
CA LEU A 42 2.01 3.36 0.22
C LEU A 42 2.37 3.65 1.67
N THR A 43 2.20 2.66 2.54
CA THR A 43 2.62 2.80 3.94
C THR A 43 4.12 2.56 4.08
N ASP A 44 4.67 3.01 5.21
CA ASP A 44 6.08 2.77 5.57
C ASP A 44 6.41 1.28 5.75
N THR A 45 5.41 0.43 5.87
CA THR A 45 5.58 -1.02 6.01
C THR A 45 5.37 -1.80 4.72
N GLY A 46 4.92 -1.14 3.65
CA GLY A 46 4.75 -1.76 2.33
C GLY A 46 3.32 -2.10 1.95
N ILE A 47 2.34 -1.68 2.73
CA ILE A 47 0.94 -1.88 2.39
C ILE A 47 0.53 -0.78 1.41
N LEU A 48 -0.07 -1.18 0.29
CA LEU A 48 -0.56 -0.24 -0.71
C LEU A 48 -2.07 -0.14 -0.62
N PHE A 49 -2.55 1.06 -0.36
CA PHE A 49 -3.98 1.37 -0.37
C PHE A 49 -4.33 2.11 -1.66
N VAL A 50 -5.43 1.72 -2.27
CA VAL A 50 -5.95 2.38 -3.48
C VAL A 50 -7.27 3.03 -3.15
N PHE A 51 -7.31 4.35 -3.28
CA PHE A 51 -8.51 5.15 -3.05
C PHE A 51 -9.04 5.71 -4.37
N ASP A 52 -10.25 6.27 -4.31
CA ASP A 52 -10.71 7.12 -5.39
C ASP A 52 -9.85 8.40 -5.42
N GLU A 53 -10.04 9.24 -6.44
CA GLU A 53 -9.21 10.42 -6.62
C GLU A 53 -9.31 11.45 -5.48
N THR A 54 -10.40 11.41 -4.70
CA THR A 54 -10.59 12.31 -3.56
C THR A 54 -9.90 11.80 -2.29
N GLY A 55 -9.54 10.52 -2.25
CA GLY A 55 -8.98 9.90 -1.06
C GLY A 55 -10.02 9.53 0.00
N SER A 56 -11.31 9.65 -0.33
CA SER A 56 -12.40 9.41 0.62
C SER A 56 -12.97 8.00 0.57
N VAL A 57 -12.82 7.31 -0.56
CA VAL A 57 -13.36 5.97 -0.76
C VAL A 57 -12.21 4.99 -0.97
N LEU A 58 -12.09 4.02 -0.09
CA LEU A 58 -11.09 2.96 -0.23
C LEU A 58 -11.60 1.90 -1.21
N ILE A 59 -10.84 1.69 -2.29
CA ILE A 59 -11.18 0.73 -3.34
C ILE A 59 -10.60 -0.64 -3.02
N THR A 60 -9.33 -0.71 -2.64
CA THR A 60 -8.67 -1.96 -2.29
C THR A 60 -7.38 -1.68 -1.51
N GLY A 61 -6.78 -2.75 -0.98
CA GLY A 61 -5.50 -2.67 -0.28
C GLY A 61 -4.81 -4.03 -0.30
N TYR A 62 -3.49 -4.02 -0.38
CA TYR A 62 -2.70 -5.24 -0.42
C TYR A 62 -1.24 -4.97 -0.11
N MET A 63 -0.50 -6.03 0.21
CA MET A 63 0.95 -5.92 0.37
C MET A 63 1.59 -5.73 -1.00
N ALA A 64 2.28 -4.61 -1.18
CA ALA A 64 2.95 -4.31 -2.44
C ALA A 64 4.17 -5.21 -2.65
N THR A 65 4.42 -5.61 -3.90
CA THR A 65 5.65 -6.31 -4.24
C THR A 65 6.80 -5.30 -4.32
N PRO A 66 8.06 -5.74 -4.14
CA PRO A 66 9.20 -4.85 -4.32
C PRO A 66 9.23 -4.16 -5.68
N GLU A 67 8.84 -4.88 -6.74
CA GLU A 67 8.77 -4.33 -8.10
C GLU A 67 7.75 -3.21 -8.21
N LYS A 68 6.60 -3.38 -7.55
CA LYS A 68 5.56 -2.35 -7.54
C LYS A 68 6.05 -1.11 -6.81
N VAL A 69 6.72 -1.28 -5.67
CA VAL A 69 7.27 -0.17 -4.89
C VAL A 69 8.32 0.59 -5.72
N ALA A 70 9.25 -0.12 -6.36
CA ALA A 70 10.27 0.50 -7.20
C ALA A 70 9.63 1.31 -8.34
N SER A 71 8.62 0.73 -8.98
CA SER A 71 7.88 1.40 -10.05
C SER A 71 7.20 2.68 -9.56
N MET A 72 6.60 2.65 -8.37
CA MET A 72 5.93 3.81 -7.79
C MET A 72 6.91 4.94 -7.49
N TYR A 73 8.05 4.62 -6.89
CA TYR A 73 9.07 5.63 -6.60
C TYR A 73 9.60 6.26 -7.88
N LYS A 74 9.83 5.46 -8.91
CA LYS A 74 10.27 5.97 -10.21
C LYS A 74 9.25 6.92 -10.81
N ARG A 75 7.98 6.55 -10.80
CA ARG A 75 6.90 7.40 -11.33
C ARG A 75 6.74 8.69 -10.54
N ALA A 76 7.08 8.68 -9.25
CA ALA A 76 7.06 9.86 -8.41
C ALA A 76 8.29 10.75 -8.58
N GLY A 77 9.23 10.35 -9.44
CA GLY A 77 10.40 11.17 -9.76
C GLY A 77 11.66 10.85 -8.96
N TYR A 78 11.65 9.75 -8.20
CA TYR A 78 12.83 9.35 -7.41
C TYR A 78 13.75 8.48 -8.26
N ALA A 79 15.08 8.66 -8.06
CA ALA A 79 16.07 7.83 -8.73
C ALA A 79 16.03 6.39 -8.22
N GLN A 80 15.77 6.22 -6.92
CA GLN A 80 15.70 4.91 -6.30
C GLN A 80 14.89 4.99 -5.01
N VAL A 81 14.48 3.82 -4.50
CA VAL A 81 13.81 3.72 -3.20
C VAL A 81 14.86 3.95 -2.10
N PRO A 82 14.57 4.77 -1.07
CA PRO A 82 15.50 4.93 0.05
C PRO A 82 15.85 3.57 0.66
N ARG A 83 17.13 3.41 1.03
CA ARG A 83 17.66 2.12 1.49
C ARG A 83 16.87 1.51 2.66
N ASN A 84 16.59 2.31 3.68
CA ASN A 84 15.86 1.83 4.86
C ASN A 84 14.46 1.40 4.51
N THR A 85 13.78 2.18 3.67
CA THR A 85 12.44 1.88 3.18
C THR A 85 12.46 0.56 2.40
N TRP A 86 13.42 0.42 1.49
CA TRP A 86 13.57 -0.78 0.68
C TRP A 86 13.75 -2.03 1.54
N SER A 87 14.61 -1.94 2.56
CA SER A 87 14.87 -3.06 3.47
C SER A 87 13.63 -3.52 4.20
N VAL A 88 12.86 -2.58 4.75
CA VAL A 88 11.63 -2.90 5.49
C VAL A 88 10.58 -3.51 4.57
N ILE A 89 10.35 -2.90 3.41
CA ILE A 89 9.31 -3.33 2.49
C ILE A 89 9.63 -4.69 1.89
N THR A 90 10.87 -4.93 1.48
CA THR A 90 11.25 -6.23 0.91
C THR A 90 11.14 -7.35 1.93
N ARG A 91 11.54 -7.09 3.18
CA ARG A 91 11.40 -8.06 4.27
C ARG A 91 9.93 -8.38 4.53
N ASN A 92 9.09 -7.36 4.65
CA ASN A 92 7.66 -7.55 4.93
C ASN A 92 6.94 -8.24 3.79
N SER A 93 7.25 -7.89 2.56
CA SER A 93 6.70 -8.53 1.37
C SER A 93 7.04 -10.02 1.34
N ARG A 94 8.27 -10.37 1.67
CA ARG A 94 8.71 -11.77 1.75
C ARG A 94 7.96 -12.52 2.83
N THR A 95 7.87 -11.93 4.02
CA THR A 95 7.16 -12.54 5.16
C THR A 95 5.70 -12.78 4.81
N TYR A 96 5.04 -11.81 4.19
CA TYR A 96 3.65 -11.92 3.77
C TYR A 96 3.44 -13.08 2.80
N ARG A 97 4.30 -13.20 1.79
CA ARG A 97 4.20 -14.28 0.79
C ARG A 97 4.41 -15.66 1.40
N MET A 98 5.21 -15.76 2.45
CA MET A 98 5.44 -17.04 3.14
C MET A 98 4.24 -17.45 4.00
N LYS A 99 3.44 -16.49 4.48
CA LYS A 99 2.27 -16.79 5.33
C LYS A 99 0.97 -16.95 4.54
N PHE A 100 0.87 -16.27 3.43
CA PHE A 100 -0.34 -16.22 2.61
C PHE A 100 -0.02 -16.49 1.14
#